data_722aa45080aee5b02cbd8b91f2083e10
#
_entry.id   722aa45080aee5b02cbd8b91f2083e10
#
_cell.length_a   1.000
_cell.length_b   1.000
_cell.length_c   1.000
_cell.angle_alpha   90.00
_cell.angle_beta   90.00
_cell.angle_gamma   90.00
#
_symmetry.space_group_name_H-M   'P 1'
#
loop_
_entity.id
_entity.type
_entity.pdbx_description
1 polymer ?
#
loop_
_entity_poly.entity_id
_entity_poly.type
_entity_poly.pdbx_seq_one_letter_code
_entity_poly.pdbx_strand_id
1 'polypeptide(L)'
;MFPLRRRTLLRAMVGALSMSAVPVLANNTPRIASLDYGLASTLLSLGVTPAAVASLADWDIWMVEPEMPPGVLDLGSPWEVNFEVLVALKPDLILATPYLDALIPKLEKIAPVLRLAIYTPEGGEILPASIAATRKLAEAIGRAEEGERYLAAAEAFFADCRRRLEPLSPPPLALINFMDARHARIYGAPGLFNDVLEKIGVENAWKERSNYWGFQAIGIEELSRIEDPRAQLIAFEPVPADVMPKLSQSPLWQALPFARPGHFSVVPAALMFGMVNEAMRLASLITSKLESGS
;
A
#
# COMPACT_ATOMS: atom_id res chain seq x y z
N MET A 1 -57.62 -71.05 -46.96
CA MET A 1 -56.83 -70.26 -47.89
C MET A 1 -56.06 -69.24 -47.12
N PHE A 2 -54.83 -69.24 -47.36
CA PHE A 2 -53.72 -68.77 -46.55
C PHE A 2 -53.73 -67.33 -46.07
N PRO A 3 -52.93 -67.10 -45.16
CA PRO A 3 -52.75 -66.08 -44.11
C PRO A 3 -51.61 -65.12 -44.37
N LEU A 4 -51.30 -64.25 -43.60
CA LEU A 4 -49.87 -63.84 -43.39
C LEU A 4 -49.74 -63.00 -42.09
N ARG A 5 -48.89 -63.52 -41.27
CA ARG A 5 -48.42 -62.87 -40.06
C ARG A 5 -47.57 -61.63 -40.41
N ARG A 6 -47.71 -60.54 -39.64
CA ARG A 6 -46.65 -59.54 -39.48
C ARG A 6 -46.38 -59.26 -38.00
N ARG A 7 -45.28 -59.79 -37.54
CA ARG A 7 -44.65 -59.41 -36.26
C ARG A 7 -44.00 -58.06 -36.44
N THR A 8 -44.46 -57.08 -35.71
CA THR A 8 -43.78 -55.79 -35.61
C THR A 8 -42.92 -55.79 -34.34
N LEU A 9 -41.62 -55.83 -34.53
CA LEU A 9 -40.63 -55.69 -33.49
C LEU A 9 -40.56 -54.22 -33.06
N LEU A 10 -40.98 -53.92 -31.84
CA LEU A 10 -40.59 -52.63 -31.14
C LEU A 10 -39.14 -52.73 -30.68
N ARG A 11 -38.30 -51.99 -31.34
CA ARG A 11 -36.93 -51.70 -30.82
C ARG A 11 -37.07 -50.51 -29.89
N ALA A 12 -36.93 -50.76 -28.57
CA ALA A 12 -36.74 -49.74 -27.57
C ALA A 12 -35.29 -49.20 -27.70
N MET A 13 -35.17 -47.94 -28.11
CA MET A 13 -33.88 -47.22 -28.15
C MET A 13 -33.68 -46.58 -26.78
N VAL A 14 -32.86 -47.21 -25.93
CA VAL A 14 -32.38 -46.63 -24.68
C VAL A 14 -31.27 -45.62 -25.05
N GLY A 15 -31.64 -44.35 -25.07
CA GLY A 15 -30.69 -43.26 -25.19
C GLY A 15 -29.98 -43.06 -23.86
N ALA A 16 -28.71 -43.48 -23.76
CA ALA A 16 -27.82 -43.14 -22.68
C ALA A 16 -27.44 -41.65 -22.80
N LEU A 17 -28.03 -40.79 -21.96
CA LEU A 17 -27.52 -39.46 -21.75
C LEU A 17 -26.17 -39.55 -21.04
N SER A 18 -25.11 -39.43 -21.80
CA SER A 18 -23.77 -39.18 -21.24
C SER A 18 -23.74 -37.78 -20.67
N MET A 19 -23.99 -37.62 -19.37
CA MET A 19 -23.61 -36.40 -18.65
C MET A 19 -22.11 -36.29 -18.66
N SER A 20 -21.58 -35.50 -19.58
CA SER A 20 -20.19 -35.04 -19.52
C SER A 20 -20.05 -34.23 -18.23
N ALA A 21 -19.44 -34.84 -17.23
CA ALA A 21 -18.97 -34.11 -16.04
C ALA A 21 -17.95 -33.05 -16.52
N VAL A 22 -18.38 -31.80 -16.55
CA VAL A 22 -17.44 -30.68 -16.67
C VAL A 22 -16.53 -30.75 -15.44
N PRO A 23 -15.21 -30.89 -15.60
CA PRO A 23 -14.34 -30.84 -14.45
C PRO A 23 -14.55 -29.48 -13.79
N VAL A 24 -15.06 -29.47 -12.58
CA VAL A 24 -14.97 -28.30 -11.70
C VAL A 24 -13.48 -28.11 -11.49
N LEU A 25 -12.88 -27.17 -12.19
CA LEU A 25 -11.56 -26.67 -11.90
C LEU A 25 -11.62 -26.24 -10.43
N ALA A 26 -10.96 -27.02 -9.57
CA ALA A 26 -10.73 -26.59 -8.21
C ALA A 26 -10.10 -25.19 -8.30
N ASN A 27 -10.83 -24.18 -7.79
CA ASN A 27 -10.33 -22.82 -7.64
C ASN A 27 -9.15 -22.88 -6.66
N ASN A 28 -7.99 -23.31 -7.13
CA ASN A 28 -6.75 -23.15 -6.37
C ASN A 28 -6.41 -21.66 -6.46
N THR A 29 -6.77 -20.92 -5.43
CA THR A 29 -6.29 -19.55 -5.24
C THR A 29 -4.75 -19.62 -5.30
N PRO A 30 -4.10 -18.87 -6.19
CA PRO A 30 -2.65 -18.96 -6.34
C PRO A 30 -1.96 -18.57 -5.01
N ARG A 31 -0.96 -19.35 -4.62
CA ARG A 31 -0.13 -19.07 -3.44
C ARG A 31 0.86 -17.97 -3.81
N ILE A 32 0.57 -16.75 -3.41
CA ILE A 32 1.39 -15.59 -3.72
C ILE A 32 2.18 -15.19 -2.48
N ALA A 33 3.50 -15.10 -2.61
CA ALA A 33 4.39 -14.55 -1.60
C ALA A 33 4.72 -13.09 -1.93
N SER A 34 4.61 -12.18 -0.97
CA SER A 34 4.98 -10.77 -1.17
C SER A 34 6.17 -10.41 -0.29
N LEU A 35 7.19 -9.82 -0.90
CA LEU A 35 8.35 -9.28 -0.20
C LEU A 35 8.23 -7.76 0.03
N ASP A 36 7.03 -7.21 -0.15
CA ASP A 36 6.75 -5.78 -0.01
C ASP A 36 5.34 -5.57 0.55
N TYR A 37 5.20 -4.62 1.48
CA TYR A 37 3.93 -4.33 2.17
C TYR A 37 2.87 -3.74 1.23
N GLY A 38 3.26 -2.77 0.39
CA GLY A 38 2.33 -2.13 -0.54
C GLY A 38 1.78 -3.13 -1.56
N LEU A 39 2.61 -4.08 -2.02
CA LEU A 39 2.15 -5.16 -2.90
C LEU A 39 1.23 -6.15 -2.16
N ALA A 40 1.54 -6.47 -0.89
CA ALA A 40 0.69 -7.35 -0.07
C ALA A 40 -0.68 -6.70 0.21
N SER A 41 -0.72 -5.42 0.57
CA SER A 41 -1.98 -4.69 0.81
C SER A 41 -2.80 -4.54 -0.48
N THR A 42 -2.13 -4.37 -1.62
CA THR A 42 -2.80 -4.35 -2.93
C THR A 42 -3.44 -5.70 -3.25
N LEU A 43 -2.77 -6.83 -2.97
CA LEU A 43 -3.39 -8.16 -3.11
C LEU A 43 -4.69 -8.28 -2.31
N LEU A 44 -4.69 -7.84 -1.04
CA LEU A 44 -5.88 -7.85 -0.19
C LEU A 44 -7.01 -7.02 -0.81
N SER A 45 -6.70 -5.86 -1.37
CA SER A 45 -7.67 -5.00 -2.06
C SER A 45 -8.23 -5.62 -3.34
N LEU A 46 -7.46 -6.51 -3.98
CA LEU A 46 -7.90 -7.30 -5.13
C LEU A 46 -8.64 -8.59 -4.74
N GLY A 47 -8.90 -8.79 -3.44
CA GLY A 47 -9.60 -9.98 -2.91
C GLY A 47 -8.72 -11.23 -2.88
N VAL A 48 -7.41 -11.08 -2.85
CA VAL A 48 -6.45 -12.18 -2.78
C VAL A 48 -5.62 -12.09 -1.50
N THR A 49 -5.76 -13.08 -0.63
CA THR A 49 -4.91 -13.17 0.57
C THR A 49 -3.53 -13.68 0.16
N PRO A 50 -2.44 -12.95 0.48
CA PRO A 50 -1.09 -13.47 0.27
C PRO A 50 -0.87 -14.72 1.13
N ALA A 51 -0.14 -15.69 0.59
CA ALA A 51 0.20 -16.91 1.35
C ALA A 51 1.36 -16.65 2.33
N ALA A 52 2.22 -15.68 2.02
CA ALA A 52 3.29 -15.25 2.90
C ALA A 52 3.68 -13.79 2.61
N VAL A 53 4.14 -13.08 3.64
CA VAL A 53 4.55 -11.66 3.55
C VAL A 53 5.86 -11.48 4.32
N ALA A 54 6.76 -10.66 3.81
CA ALA A 54 7.96 -10.26 4.54
C ALA A 54 7.63 -9.28 5.66
N SER A 55 8.33 -9.39 6.80
CA SER A 55 8.15 -8.57 8.02
C SER A 55 6.71 -8.56 8.53
N LEU A 56 6.01 -9.69 8.44
CA LEU A 56 4.62 -9.81 8.85
C LEU A 56 4.41 -9.41 10.33
N ALA A 57 5.38 -9.68 11.19
CA ALA A 57 5.32 -9.34 12.61
C ALA A 57 5.14 -7.83 12.88
N ASP A 58 5.58 -6.98 11.96
CA ASP A 58 5.49 -5.51 12.08
C ASP A 58 4.31 -4.92 11.28
N TRP A 59 3.46 -5.77 10.69
CA TRP A 59 2.35 -5.33 9.84
C TRP A 59 1.42 -4.35 10.57
N ASP A 60 0.96 -4.69 11.75
CA ASP A 60 0.01 -3.87 12.52
C ASP A 60 0.62 -2.54 13.00
N ILE A 61 1.95 -2.45 13.06
CA ILE A 61 2.65 -1.22 13.45
C ILE A 61 2.69 -0.21 12.30
N TRP A 62 3.00 -0.69 11.09
CA TRP A 62 3.27 0.18 9.95
C TRP A 62 2.11 0.30 8.98
N MET A 63 1.43 -0.82 8.70
CA MET A 63 0.31 -0.86 7.76
C MET A 63 -1.00 -0.43 8.41
N VAL A 64 -1.27 -0.94 9.62
CA VAL A 64 -2.50 -0.73 10.40
C VAL A 64 -3.75 -1.22 9.66
N GLU A 65 -3.91 -0.85 8.40
CA GLU A 65 -5.01 -1.24 7.50
C GLU A 65 -4.46 -1.53 6.10
N PRO A 66 -5.02 -2.54 5.38
CA PRO A 66 -6.04 -3.50 5.85
C PRO A 66 -5.47 -4.50 6.88
N GLU A 67 -6.33 -5.03 7.75
CA GLU A 67 -5.95 -6.12 8.66
C GLU A 67 -5.48 -7.35 7.87
N MET A 68 -4.39 -7.97 8.31
CA MET A 68 -3.87 -9.18 7.66
C MET A 68 -4.70 -10.40 8.07
N PRO A 69 -5.29 -11.15 7.12
CA PRO A 69 -6.02 -12.37 7.43
C PRO A 69 -5.14 -13.40 8.14
N PRO A 70 -5.72 -14.25 9.02
CA PRO A 70 -4.96 -15.29 9.71
C PRO A 70 -4.42 -16.35 8.73
N GLY A 71 -3.32 -16.98 9.10
CA GLY A 71 -2.71 -18.09 8.32
C GLY A 71 -1.68 -17.66 7.29
N VAL A 72 -1.43 -16.36 7.13
CA VAL A 72 -0.34 -15.85 6.32
C VAL A 72 1.00 -16.13 7.02
N LEU A 73 2.00 -16.60 6.28
CA LEU A 73 3.31 -16.93 6.84
C LEU A 73 4.22 -15.69 6.85
N ASP A 74 5.05 -15.59 7.89
CA ASP A 74 6.12 -14.59 7.94
C ASP A 74 7.38 -15.07 7.21
N LEU A 75 7.87 -14.28 6.28
CA LEU A 75 9.11 -14.55 5.53
C LEU A 75 10.36 -13.89 6.17
N GLY A 76 10.23 -13.31 7.35
CA GLY A 76 11.28 -12.49 7.96
C GLY A 76 11.50 -11.17 7.23
N SER A 77 12.61 -10.50 7.52
CA SER A 77 12.93 -9.22 6.86
C SER A 77 13.08 -9.39 5.34
N PRO A 78 12.61 -8.43 4.52
CA PRO A 78 12.86 -8.47 3.08
C PRO A 78 14.34 -8.42 2.70
N TRP A 79 15.21 -7.93 3.61
CA TRP A 79 16.66 -7.94 3.45
C TRP A 79 17.31 -9.28 3.85
N GLU A 80 16.60 -10.06 4.67
CA GLU A 80 17.05 -11.35 5.19
C GLU A 80 15.90 -12.36 5.12
N VAL A 81 15.47 -12.66 3.89
CA VAL A 81 14.32 -13.52 3.60
C VAL A 81 14.55 -14.93 4.13
N ASN A 82 13.56 -15.48 4.82
CA ASN A 82 13.56 -16.87 5.23
C ASN A 82 13.27 -17.79 4.03
N PHE A 83 14.34 -18.17 3.34
CA PHE A 83 14.25 -19.03 2.15
C PHE A 83 13.71 -20.43 2.46
N GLU A 84 13.88 -20.94 3.67
CA GLU A 84 13.35 -22.27 4.05
C GLU A 84 11.81 -22.24 4.06
N VAL A 85 11.23 -21.23 4.67
CA VAL A 85 9.78 -21.01 4.67
C VAL A 85 9.27 -20.80 3.24
N LEU A 86 9.97 -19.97 2.45
CA LEU A 86 9.57 -19.67 1.08
C LEU A 86 9.60 -20.92 0.18
N VAL A 87 10.63 -21.75 0.28
CA VAL A 87 10.75 -23.02 -0.47
C VAL A 87 9.68 -24.02 -0.02
N ALA A 88 9.45 -24.15 1.29
CA ALA A 88 8.41 -25.04 1.83
C ALA A 88 6.99 -24.63 1.41
N LEU A 89 6.73 -23.34 1.28
CA LEU A 89 5.47 -22.77 0.79
C LEU A 89 5.16 -23.19 -0.65
N LYS A 90 6.18 -23.37 -1.50
CA LYS A 90 6.03 -23.61 -2.96
C LYS A 90 5.10 -22.58 -3.59
N PRO A 91 5.44 -21.29 -3.57
CA PRO A 91 4.58 -20.26 -4.13
C PRO A 91 4.41 -20.41 -5.63
N ASP A 92 3.28 -19.96 -6.17
CA ASP A 92 3.01 -19.92 -7.60
C ASP A 92 3.54 -18.60 -8.21
N LEU A 93 3.71 -17.56 -7.36
CA LEU A 93 4.22 -16.25 -7.73
C LEU A 93 4.89 -15.58 -6.53
N ILE A 94 6.00 -14.89 -6.77
CA ILE A 94 6.67 -14.03 -5.78
C ILE A 94 6.60 -12.58 -6.26
N LEU A 95 6.17 -11.68 -5.39
CA LEU A 95 6.14 -10.24 -5.66
C LEU A 95 7.37 -9.58 -5.05
N ALA A 96 8.05 -8.75 -5.84
CA ALA A 96 9.25 -8.02 -5.43
C ALA A 96 9.29 -6.62 -6.04
N THR A 97 10.12 -5.76 -5.46
CA THR A 97 10.37 -4.38 -5.90
C THR A 97 11.85 -4.18 -6.20
N PRO A 98 12.26 -3.09 -6.89
CA PRO A 98 13.64 -2.88 -7.34
C PRO A 98 14.71 -2.98 -6.26
N TYR A 99 14.41 -2.59 -5.02
CA TYR A 99 15.40 -2.67 -3.95
C TYR A 99 15.79 -4.11 -3.56
N LEU A 100 15.07 -5.11 -4.08
CA LEU A 100 15.36 -6.54 -3.92
C LEU A 100 16.02 -7.17 -5.17
N ASP A 101 16.43 -6.38 -6.16
CA ASP A 101 17.00 -6.88 -7.42
C ASP A 101 18.14 -7.87 -7.21
N ALA A 102 18.98 -7.67 -6.19
CA ALA A 102 20.06 -8.58 -5.84
C ALA A 102 19.57 -9.99 -5.41
N LEU A 103 18.33 -10.13 -4.96
CA LEU A 103 17.73 -11.41 -4.54
C LEU A 103 16.99 -12.11 -5.68
N ILE A 104 16.57 -11.39 -6.74
CA ILE A 104 15.77 -11.95 -7.83
C ILE A 104 16.35 -13.27 -8.39
N PRO A 105 17.64 -13.40 -8.70
CA PRO A 105 18.18 -14.65 -9.24
C PRO A 105 18.06 -15.87 -8.29
N LYS A 106 17.94 -15.63 -6.97
CA LYS A 106 17.68 -16.68 -5.98
C LYS A 106 16.19 -16.99 -5.90
N LEU A 107 15.34 -15.97 -5.96
CA LEU A 107 13.88 -16.11 -5.90
C LEU A 107 13.32 -16.85 -7.12
N GLU A 108 13.84 -16.56 -8.32
CA GLU A 108 13.46 -17.23 -9.58
C GLU A 108 13.76 -18.73 -9.63
N LYS A 109 14.67 -19.21 -8.76
CA LYS A 109 14.89 -20.66 -8.59
C LYS A 109 13.76 -21.37 -7.84
N ILE A 110 12.90 -20.60 -7.17
CA ILE A 110 11.80 -21.10 -6.33
C ILE A 110 10.48 -20.97 -7.08
N ALA A 111 10.18 -19.79 -7.64
CA ALA A 111 8.97 -19.52 -8.39
C ALA A 111 9.15 -18.30 -9.31
N PRO A 112 8.27 -18.08 -10.31
CA PRO A 112 8.23 -16.86 -11.09
C PRO A 112 8.20 -15.61 -10.19
N VAL A 113 8.95 -14.58 -10.56
CA VAL A 113 9.01 -13.30 -9.83
C VAL A 113 8.34 -12.20 -10.65
N LEU A 114 7.33 -11.55 -10.08
CA LEU A 114 6.77 -10.32 -10.62
C LEU A 114 7.43 -9.12 -9.94
N ARG A 115 8.35 -8.48 -10.66
CA ARG A 115 9.04 -7.27 -10.21
C ARG A 115 8.23 -6.04 -10.60
N LEU A 116 7.80 -5.26 -9.62
CA LEU A 116 7.01 -4.05 -9.82
C LEU A 116 7.80 -2.82 -9.35
N ALA A 117 8.11 -1.94 -10.30
CA ALA A 117 8.91 -0.74 -10.05
C ALA A 117 8.00 0.42 -9.61
N ILE A 118 8.06 0.77 -8.34
CA ILE A 118 7.31 1.87 -7.73
C ILE A 118 8.30 2.96 -7.32
N TYR A 119 9.22 2.61 -6.44
CA TYR A 119 10.33 3.48 -6.02
C TYR A 119 11.57 3.10 -6.82
N THR A 120 12.08 4.03 -7.61
CA THR A 120 13.27 3.81 -8.44
C THR A 120 14.30 4.93 -8.24
N PRO A 121 15.60 4.65 -8.36
CA PRO A 121 16.64 5.66 -8.18
C PRO A 121 16.51 6.88 -9.10
N GLU A 122 15.88 6.71 -10.26
CA GLU A 122 15.60 7.80 -11.20
C GLU A 122 14.58 8.80 -10.63
N GLY A 123 13.84 8.41 -9.61
CA GLY A 123 12.74 9.17 -9.01
C GLY A 123 11.49 9.12 -9.88
N GLY A 124 10.53 9.98 -9.56
CA GLY A 124 9.25 10.09 -10.27
C GLY A 124 8.08 10.21 -9.29
N GLU A 125 6.89 10.37 -9.83
CA GLU A 125 5.66 10.42 -9.05
C GLU A 125 5.28 9.01 -8.59
N ILE A 126 5.18 8.82 -7.29
CA ILE A 126 5.01 7.49 -6.68
C ILE A 126 3.56 6.99 -6.81
N LEU A 127 2.58 7.88 -6.65
CA LEU A 127 1.17 7.49 -6.77
C LEU A 127 0.81 7.01 -8.19
N PRO A 128 1.19 7.70 -9.28
CA PRO A 128 1.04 7.18 -10.64
C PRO A 128 1.76 5.84 -10.87
N ALA A 129 3.00 5.69 -10.36
CA ALA A 129 3.72 4.43 -10.44
C ALA A 129 3.00 3.29 -9.69
N SER A 130 2.43 3.59 -8.52
CA SER A 130 1.63 2.64 -7.72
C SER A 130 0.36 2.21 -8.45
N ILE A 131 -0.34 3.13 -9.11
CA ILE A 131 -1.51 2.84 -9.95
C ILE A 131 -1.12 1.91 -11.11
N ALA A 132 -0.03 2.20 -11.79
CA ALA A 132 0.46 1.36 -12.89
C ALA A 132 0.89 -0.04 -12.41
N ALA A 133 1.54 -0.12 -11.24
CA ALA A 133 1.92 -1.38 -10.62
C ALA A 133 0.70 -2.21 -10.19
N THR A 134 -0.35 -1.56 -9.67
CA THR A 134 -1.62 -2.21 -9.32
C THR A 134 -2.27 -2.86 -10.54
N ARG A 135 -2.32 -2.17 -11.69
CA ARG A 135 -2.85 -2.75 -12.94
C ARG A 135 -2.06 -3.98 -13.38
N LYS A 136 -0.73 -3.88 -13.40
CA LYS A 136 0.15 -5.00 -13.76
C LYS A 136 -0.02 -6.20 -12.81
N LEU A 137 -0.14 -5.94 -11.51
CA LEU A 137 -0.40 -7.00 -10.54
C LEU A 137 -1.75 -7.65 -10.79
N ALA A 138 -2.81 -6.86 -10.95
CA ALA A 138 -4.16 -7.36 -11.20
C ALA A 138 -4.24 -8.21 -12.48
N GLU A 139 -3.61 -7.77 -13.57
CA GLU A 139 -3.49 -8.56 -14.81
C GLU A 139 -2.76 -9.88 -14.58
N ALA A 140 -1.61 -9.85 -13.89
CA ALA A 140 -0.78 -11.03 -13.66
C ALA A 140 -1.48 -12.11 -12.82
N ILE A 141 -2.40 -11.72 -11.95
CA ILE A 141 -3.16 -12.65 -11.09
C ILE A 141 -4.59 -12.93 -11.59
N GLY A 142 -4.94 -12.46 -12.80
CA GLY A 142 -6.25 -12.67 -13.41
C GLY A 142 -7.39 -11.89 -12.73
N ARG A 143 -7.09 -10.72 -12.16
CA ARG A 143 -8.03 -9.83 -11.45
C ARG A 143 -8.10 -8.43 -12.06
N ALA A 144 -7.98 -8.32 -13.38
CA ALA A 144 -7.94 -7.04 -14.08
C ALA A 144 -9.18 -6.17 -13.82
N GLU A 145 -10.38 -6.76 -13.83
CA GLU A 145 -11.63 -6.04 -13.56
C GLU A 145 -11.71 -5.54 -12.11
N GLU A 146 -11.27 -6.35 -11.14
CA GLU A 146 -11.16 -5.96 -9.74
C GLU A 146 -10.17 -4.82 -9.56
N GLY A 147 -9.04 -4.88 -10.28
CA GLY A 147 -8.03 -3.84 -10.31
C GLY A 147 -8.59 -2.49 -10.76
N GLU A 148 -9.29 -2.45 -11.89
CA GLU A 148 -9.88 -1.19 -12.38
C GLU A 148 -11.02 -0.69 -11.46
N ARG A 149 -11.82 -1.56 -10.88
CA ARG A 149 -12.83 -1.15 -9.88
C ARG A 149 -12.20 -0.54 -8.63
N TYR A 150 -11.13 -1.16 -8.13
CA TYR A 150 -10.37 -0.66 -6.99
C TYR A 150 -9.77 0.72 -7.28
N LEU A 151 -9.11 0.88 -8.43
CA LEU A 151 -8.51 2.15 -8.83
C LEU A 151 -9.55 3.25 -9.05
N ALA A 152 -10.70 2.93 -9.64
CA ALA A 152 -11.80 3.88 -9.78
C ALA A 152 -12.37 4.32 -8.43
N ALA A 153 -12.49 3.40 -7.46
CA ALA A 153 -12.90 3.72 -6.10
C ALA A 153 -11.88 4.62 -5.38
N ALA A 154 -10.58 4.35 -5.56
CA ALA A 154 -9.51 5.18 -5.01
C ALA A 154 -9.53 6.61 -5.60
N GLU A 155 -9.72 6.75 -6.91
CA GLU A 155 -9.83 8.06 -7.56
C GLU A 155 -11.04 8.85 -7.02
N ALA A 156 -12.20 8.20 -6.89
CA ALA A 156 -13.39 8.82 -6.32
C ALA A 156 -13.18 9.24 -4.86
N PHE A 157 -12.43 8.44 -4.08
CA PHE A 157 -12.08 8.74 -2.70
C PHE A 157 -11.17 9.98 -2.60
N PHE A 158 -10.12 10.08 -3.40
CA PHE A 158 -9.26 11.28 -3.42
C PHE A 158 -10.04 12.53 -3.85
N ALA A 159 -10.92 12.40 -4.85
CA ALA A 159 -11.77 13.50 -5.29
C ALA A 159 -12.73 13.96 -4.17
N ASP A 160 -13.24 13.01 -3.36
CA ASP A 160 -14.06 13.34 -2.18
C ASP A 160 -13.25 14.09 -1.11
N CYS A 161 -12.06 13.60 -0.76
CA CYS A 161 -11.17 14.27 0.18
C CYS A 161 -10.89 15.72 -0.28
N ARG A 162 -10.52 15.91 -1.54
CA ARG A 162 -10.27 17.23 -2.11
C ARG A 162 -11.48 18.16 -2.00
N ARG A 163 -12.68 17.68 -2.37
CA ARG A 163 -13.93 18.44 -2.29
C ARG A 163 -14.25 18.87 -0.86
N ARG A 164 -13.99 18.03 0.13
CA ARG A 164 -14.21 18.32 1.55
C ARG A 164 -13.23 19.36 2.09
N LEU A 165 -11.98 19.33 1.62
CA LEU A 165 -10.92 20.24 2.05
C LEU A 165 -10.98 21.60 1.37
N GLU A 166 -11.48 21.71 0.14
CA GLU A 166 -11.52 22.95 -0.63
C GLU A 166 -12.15 24.15 0.13
N PRO A 167 -13.32 24.01 0.80
CA PRO A 167 -13.93 25.12 1.55
C PRO A 167 -13.15 25.51 2.81
N LEU A 168 -12.29 24.63 3.33
CA LEU A 168 -11.50 24.87 4.54
C LEU A 168 -10.26 25.72 4.26
N SER A 169 -9.86 25.86 2.99
CA SER A 169 -8.61 26.54 2.61
C SER A 169 -7.42 26.06 3.46
N PRO A 170 -7.07 24.78 3.41
CA PRO A 170 -6.14 24.16 4.36
C PRO A 170 -4.78 24.87 4.35
N PRO A 171 -4.12 24.97 5.51
CA PRO A 171 -2.76 25.49 5.57
C PRO A 171 -1.78 24.54 4.88
N PRO A 172 -0.60 25.01 4.48
CA PRO A 172 0.49 24.12 4.08
C PRO A 172 0.87 23.15 5.20
N LEU A 173 1.13 21.89 4.87
CA LEU A 173 1.48 20.85 5.85
C LEU A 173 2.92 20.40 5.70
N ALA A 174 3.65 20.32 6.80
CA ALA A 174 4.91 19.59 6.89
C ALA A 174 4.63 18.24 7.56
N LEU A 175 4.98 17.16 6.88
CA LEU A 175 4.74 15.79 7.33
C LEU A 175 6.04 15.17 7.81
N ILE A 176 6.06 14.61 9.03
CA ILE A 176 7.28 14.04 9.62
C ILE A 176 7.03 12.71 10.35
N ASN A 177 8.12 11.93 10.51
CA ASN A 177 8.27 10.97 11.60
C ASN A 177 9.48 11.34 12.44
N PHE A 178 9.31 11.41 13.75
CA PHE A 178 10.44 11.59 14.66
C PHE A 178 11.34 10.34 14.68
N MET A 179 12.63 10.54 14.51
CA MET A 179 13.63 9.51 14.73
C MET A 179 14.10 9.51 16.19
N ASP A 180 14.26 10.70 16.72
CA ASP A 180 14.56 11.02 18.12
C ASP A 180 14.15 12.48 18.41
N ALA A 181 14.51 13.01 19.58
CA ALA A 181 14.17 14.40 19.96
C ALA A 181 14.95 15.48 19.19
N ARG A 182 15.91 15.11 18.34
CA ARG A 182 16.73 16.04 17.55
C ARG A 182 16.62 15.84 16.06
N HIS A 183 16.16 14.67 15.62
CA HIS A 183 16.11 14.30 14.21
C HIS A 183 14.73 13.80 13.82
N ALA A 184 14.33 14.12 12.60
CA ALA A 184 13.10 13.63 11.99
C ALA A 184 13.34 13.25 10.52
N ARG A 185 12.51 12.33 10.01
CA ARG A 185 12.29 12.22 8.57
C ARG A 185 11.23 13.23 8.19
N ILE A 186 11.51 14.11 7.22
CA ILE A 186 10.53 15.01 6.63
C ILE A 186 10.21 14.58 5.21
N TYR A 187 8.94 14.63 4.84
CA TYR A 187 8.44 14.12 3.58
C TYR A 187 8.23 15.23 2.56
N GLY A 188 8.81 15.06 1.36
CA GLY A 188 8.76 16.04 0.28
C GLY A 188 8.73 15.37 -1.09
N ALA A 189 8.79 16.19 -2.14
CA ALA A 189 8.83 15.74 -3.52
C ALA A 189 10.25 15.28 -3.94
N PRO A 190 10.40 14.19 -4.75
CA PRO A 190 9.34 13.25 -5.11
C PRO A 190 8.98 12.35 -3.93
N GLY A 191 7.74 11.85 -3.82
CA GLY A 191 7.36 10.94 -2.76
C GLY A 191 5.86 10.74 -2.62
N LEU A 192 5.45 9.58 -2.13
CA LEU A 192 4.04 9.22 -2.00
C LEU A 192 3.23 10.26 -1.21
N PHE A 193 3.79 10.72 -0.09
CA PHE A 193 3.10 11.68 0.78
C PHE A 193 2.90 13.04 0.09
N ASN A 194 3.90 13.48 -0.69
CA ASN A 194 3.76 14.69 -1.49
C ASN A 194 2.68 14.52 -2.57
N ASP A 195 2.72 13.41 -3.31
CA ASP A 195 1.75 13.13 -4.38
C ASP A 195 0.30 13.12 -3.82
N VAL A 196 0.12 12.57 -2.61
CA VAL A 196 -1.18 12.54 -1.94
C VAL A 196 -1.63 13.95 -1.54
N LEU A 197 -0.76 14.76 -0.95
CA LEU A 197 -1.10 16.16 -0.61
C LEU A 197 -1.56 16.93 -1.85
N GLU A 198 -0.82 16.84 -2.95
CA GLU A 198 -1.19 17.46 -4.22
C GLU A 198 -2.53 16.93 -4.75
N LYS A 199 -2.75 15.62 -4.65
CA LYS A 199 -3.99 14.96 -5.11
C LYS A 199 -5.23 15.47 -4.36
N ILE A 200 -5.12 15.68 -3.06
CA ILE A 200 -6.23 16.20 -2.22
C ILE A 200 -6.26 17.73 -2.11
N GLY A 201 -5.37 18.43 -2.82
CA GLY A 201 -5.35 19.91 -2.88
C GLY A 201 -4.76 20.58 -1.65
N VAL A 202 -3.84 19.92 -0.95
CA VAL A 202 -3.09 20.46 0.19
C VAL A 202 -1.66 20.74 -0.22
N GLU A 203 -1.12 21.88 0.16
CA GLU A 203 0.24 22.26 -0.14
C GLU A 203 1.23 21.57 0.83
N ASN A 204 2.32 21.01 0.28
CA ASN A 204 3.42 20.55 1.11
C ASN A 204 4.28 21.75 1.53
N ALA A 205 4.43 21.99 2.84
CA ALA A 205 5.21 23.11 3.36
C ALA A 205 6.73 22.91 3.16
N TRP A 206 7.20 21.66 3.03
CA TRP A 206 8.60 21.36 2.77
C TRP A 206 8.90 21.46 1.27
N LYS A 207 9.69 22.46 0.89
CA LYS A 207 10.00 22.77 -0.52
C LYS A 207 11.31 22.17 -1.02
N GLU A 208 12.13 21.67 -0.12
CA GLU A 208 13.40 21.04 -0.49
C GLU A 208 13.15 19.69 -1.17
N ARG A 209 14.02 19.38 -2.14
CA ARG A 209 13.92 18.11 -2.87
C ARG A 209 14.33 16.95 -1.99
N SER A 210 13.44 15.97 -1.85
CA SER A 210 13.70 14.72 -1.17
C SER A 210 14.52 13.73 -2.01
N ASN A 211 14.99 12.67 -1.39
CA ASN A 211 15.54 11.52 -2.11
C ASN A 211 14.43 10.78 -2.87
N TYR A 212 14.78 9.78 -3.66
CA TYR A 212 13.80 9.02 -4.45
C TYR A 212 12.81 8.19 -3.59
N TRP A 213 13.07 8.04 -2.30
CA TRP A 213 12.13 7.46 -1.33
C TRP A 213 11.09 8.46 -0.83
N GLY A 214 11.24 9.75 -1.14
CA GLY A 214 10.28 10.78 -0.75
C GLY A 214 10.54 11.40 0.63
N PHE A 215 11.74 11.30 1.18
CA PHE A 215 12.07 11.91 2.47
C PHE A 215 13.52 12.43 2.55
N GLN A 216 13.74 13.26 3.55
CA GLN A 216 15.06 13.66 4.04
C GLN A 216 15.12 13.39 5.55
N ALA A 217 16.30 13.00 6.05
CA ALA A 217 16.60 13.05 7.47
C ALA A 217 17.14 14.45 7.81
N ILE A 218 16.47 15.14 8.72
CA ILE A 218 16.78 16.53 9.10
C ILE A 218 16.98 16.65 10.60
N GLY A 219 17.73 17.67 11.03
CA GLY A 219 17.66 18.17 12.39
C GLY A 219 16.36 18.94 12.62
N ILE A 220 15.85 18.95 13.84
CA ILE A 220 14.61 19.69 14.19
C ILE A 220 14.75 21.19 13.91
N GLU A 221 15.98 21.75 13.99
CA GLU A 221 16.28 23.14 13.66
C GLU A 221 16.01 23.48 12.19
N GLU A 222 16.11 22.51 11.29
CA GLU A 222 15.86 22.71 9.87
C GLU A 222 14.38 22.97 9.53
N LEU A 223 13.46 22.66 10.45
CA LEU A 223 12.06 23.06 10.34
C LEU A 223 11.89 24.60 10.25
N SER A 224 12.89 25.37 10.69
CA SER A 224 12.92 26.84 10.53
C SER A 224 12.98 27.29 9.06
N ARG A 225 13.30 26.40 8.11
CA ARG A 225 13.26 26.68 6.67
C ARG A 225 11.82 26.80 6.12
N ILE A 226 10.83 26.38 6.89
CA ILE A 226 9.42 26.51 6.53
C ILE A 226 8.97 27.93 6.93
N GLU A 227 8.86 28.79 5.93
CA GLU A 227 8.63 30.22 6.12
C GLU A 227 7.14 30.60 6.23
N ASP A 228 6.21 29.78 5.72
CA ASP A 228 4.79 30.09 5.79
C ASP A 228 4.30 30.05 7.25
N PRO A 229 3.85 31.18 7.81
CA PRO A 229 3.43 31.23 9.22
C PRO A 229 2.14 30.46 9.52
N ARG A 230 1.40 30.05 8.49
CA ARG A 230 0.19 29.21 8.61
C ARG A 230 0.52 27.73 8.63
N ALA A 231 1.76 27.35 8.24
CA ALA A 231 2.13 25.95 8.12
C ALA A 231 1.89 25.20 9.41
N GLN A 232 1.38 23.98 9.27
CA GLN A 232 1.20 23.04 10.37
C GLN A 232 2.13 21.84 10.21
N LEU A 233 2.62 21.33 11.34
CA LEU A 233 3.46 20.16 11.43
C LEU A 233 2.61 18.96 11.85
N ILE A 234 2.59 17.93 11.04
CA ILE A 234 1.93 16.66 11.33
C ILE A 234 3.00 15.59 11.53
N ALA A 235 3.06 15.02 12.72
CA ALA A 235 3.90 13.86 13.02
C ALA A 235 3.06 12.58 12.98
N PHE A 236 3.62 11.52 12.40
CA PHE A 236 2.98 10.20 12.40
C PHE A 236 3.51 9.34 13.55
N GLU A 237 2.64 8.54 14.13
CA GLU A 237 3.03 7.49 15.06
C GLU A 237 3.87 6.39 14.34
N PRO A 238 4.72 5.65 15.08
CA PRO A 238 5.01 5.82 16.50
C PRO A 238 5.95 7.01 16.75
N VAL A 239 5.65 7.81 17.79
CA VAL A 239 6.55 8.84 18.30
C VAL A 239 7.33 8.26 19.48
N PRO A 240 8.69 8.24 19.46
CA PRO A 240 9.47 7.74 20.60
C PRO A 240 9.09 8.46 21.89
N ALA A 241 8.91 7.72 22.99
CA ALA A 241 8.32 8.22 24.24
C ALA A 241 9.05 9.41 24.86
N ASP A 242 10.34 9.56 24.59
CA ASP A 242 11.20 10.64 25.10
C ASP A 242 11.18 11.93 24.25
N VAL A 243 10.57 11.88 23.05
CA VAL A 243 10.57 13.00 22.10
C VAL A 243 9.78 14.18 22.67
N MET A 244 8.50 14.01 22.95
CA MET A 244 7.65 15.11 23.41
C MET A 244 8.13 15.78 24.71
N PRO A 245 8.54 15.01 25.77
CA PRO A 245 9.12 15.59 26.96
C PRO A 245 10.38 16.41 26.72
N LYS A 246 11.26 15.98 25.79
CA LYS A 246 12.50 16.70 25.46
C LYS A 246 12.23 17.93 24.60
N LEU A 247 11.33 17.84 23.60
CA LEU A 247 10.94 18.97 22.75
C LEU A 247 10.31 20.10 23.56
N SER A 248 9.42 19.78 24.50
CA SER A 248 8.77 20.78 25.34
C SER A 248 9.76 21.62 26.18
N GLN A 249 10.92 21.07 26.49
CA GLN A 249 12.00 21.73 27.23
C GLN A 249 13.07 22.37 26.31
N SER A 250 12.99 22.14 25.00
CA SER A 250 13.99 22.66 24.05
C SER A 250 13.71 24.12 23.69
N PRO A 251 14.63 25.07 23.99
CA PRO A 251 14.48 26.46 23.54
C PRO A 251 14.38 26.58 22.01
N LEU A 252 15.07 25.67 21.29
CA LEU A 252 15.04 25.62 19.85
C LEU A 252 13.62 25.31 19.32
N TRP A 253 13.00 24.25 19.86
CA TRP A 253 11.62 23.91 19.51
C TRP A 253 10.64 25.03 19.85
N GLN A 254 10.76 25.64 21.05
CA GLN A 254 9.91 26.74 21.50
C GLN A 254 9.99 27.99 20.60
N ALA A 255 11.11 28.17 19.90
CA ALA A 255 11.30 29.26 18.93
C ALA A 255 10.63 28.97 17.57
N LEU A 256 10.30 27.72 17.26
CA LEU A 256 9.66 27.35 15.99
C LEU A 256 8.16 27.72 16.00
N PRO A 257 7.59 28.08 14.84
CA PRO A 257 6.15 28.33 14.71
C PRO A 257 5.29 27.13 15.15
N PHE A 258 5.81 25.92 15.00
CA PHE A 258 5.14 24.65 15.30
C PHE A 258 4.94 24.39 16.81
N ALA A 259 5.64 25.10 17.68
CA ALA A 259 5.41 25.04 19.14
C ALA A 259 4.11 25.79 19.55
N ARG A 260 3.53 26.58 18.67
CA ARG A 260 2.28 27.32 18.96
C ARG A 260 1.08 26.37 18.99
N PRO A 261 0.07 26.65 19.82
CA PRO A 261 -1.18 25.89 19.83
C PRO A 261 -1.79 25.80 18.43
N GLY A 262 -2.21 24.61 18.03
CA GLY A 262 -2.84 24.36 16.73
C GLY A 262 -1.87 24.15 15.55
N HIS A 263 -0.57 24.40 15.71
CA HIS A 263 0.41 24.23 14.63
C HIS A 263 1.13 22.89 14.62
N PHE A 264 0.93 22.06 15.62
CA PHE A 264 1.49 20.72 15.72
C PHE A 264 0.44 19.69 16.09
N SER A 265 0.50 18.52 15.45
CA SER A 265 -0.38 17.39 15.79
C SER A 265 0.33 16.08 15.55
N VAL A 266 -0.08 15.06 16.30
CA VAL A 266 0.30 13.67 16.07
C VAL A 266 -0.93 12.94 15.53
N VAL A 267 -0.74 12.14 14.49
CA VAL A 267 -1.78 11.32 13.87
C VAL A 267 -1.32 9.85 13.81
N PRO A 268 -2.25 8.90 13.68
CA PRO A 268 -1.88 7.48 13.52
C PRO A 268 -0.89 7.22 12.40
N ALA A 269 -0.21 6.08 12.46
CA ALA A 269 0.78 5.68 11.46
C ALA A 269 0.22 5.64 10.04
N ALA A 270 1.04 6.07 9.09
CA ALA A 270 0.84 5.89 7.66
C ALA A 270 2.17 5.47 7.03
N LEU A 271 2.17 4.40 6.25
CA LEU A 271 3.38 3.89 5.63
C LEU A 271 3.76 4.74 4.41
N MET A 272 4.92 5.38 4.47
CA MET A 272 5.45 6.21 3.39
C MET A 272 5.91 5.39 2.15
N PHE A 273 6.26 4.13 2.35
CA PHE A 273 6.72 3.20 1.29
C PHE A 273 5.58 2.36 0.70
N GLY A 274 4.34 2.79 0.89
CA GLY A 274 3.18 2.09 0.42
C GLY A 274 2.81 2.35 -1.04
N MET A 275 1.60 1.94 -1.36
CA MET A 275 0.98 2.12 -2.67
C MET A 275 -0.35 2.88 -2.54
N VAL A 276 -1.37 2.45 -3.30
CA VAL A 276 -2.68 3.14 -3.36
C VAL A 276 -3.43 3.08 -2.03
N ASN A 277 -3.39 1.96 -1.29
CA ASN A 277 -4.04 1.86 0.03
C ASN A 277 -3.46 2.85 1.04
N GLU A 278 -2.12 2.90 1.12
CA GLU A 278 -1.42 3.76 2.06
C GLU A 278 -1.58 5.23 1.66
N ALA A 279 -1.69 5.52 0.37
CA ALA A 279 -2.06 6.84 -0.13
C ALA A 279 -3.48 7.24 0.31
N MET A 280 -4.46 6.33 0.20
CA MET A 280 -5.84 6.58 0.66
C MET A 280 -5.89 6.76 2.19
N ARG A 281 -5.14 5.93 2.94
CA ARG A 281 -5.03 6.08 4.39
C ARG A 281 -4.46 7.45 4.78
N LEU A 282 -3.36 7.87 4.16
CA LEU A 282 -2.81 9.21 4.38
C LEU A 282 -3.84 10.30 4.09
N ALA A 283 -4.50 10.24 2.93
CA ALA A 283 -5.53 11.21 2.55
C ALA A 283 -6.67 11.26 3.58
N SER A 284 -7.11 10.10 4.10
CA SER A 284 -8.11 10.00 5.15
C SER A 284 -7.68 10.69 6.45
N LEU A 285 -6.46 10.38 6.92
CA LEU A 285 -5.91 10.94 8.15
C LEU A 285 -5.77 12.46 8.06
N ILE A 286 -5.24 12.97 6.96
CA ILE A 286 -5.07 14.41 6.74
C ILE A 286 -6.43 15.11 6.63
N THR A 287 -7.37 14.56 5.87
CA THR A 287 -8.71 15.13 5.72
C THR A 287 -9.42 15.22 7.07
N SER A 288 -9.45 14.10 7.82
CA SER A 288 -10.10 14.07 9.15
C SER A 288 -9.44 15.03 10.13
N LYS A 289 -8.10 15.17 10.08
CA LYS A 289 -7.37 16.08 10.95
C LYS A 289 -7.70 17.54 10.65
N LEU A 290 -7.77 17.92 9.39
CA LEU A 290 -8.07 19.30 8.98
C LEU A 290 -9.53 19.66 9.26
N GLU A 291 -10.48 18.74 9.11
CA GLU A 291 -11.89 18.95 9.46
C GLU A 291 -12.09 19.12 10.98
N SER A 292 -11.36 18.37 11.80
CA SER A 292 -11.48 18.45 13.27
C SER A 292 -10.83 19.67 13.89
N GLY A 293 -9.98 20.35 13.16
CA GLY A 293 -9.26 21.55 13.61
C GLY A 293 -9.84 22.88 13.10
N SER A 294 -10.97 22.80 12.38
CA SER A 294 -11.67 23.94 11.77
C SER A 294 -12.68 24.56 12.71
#